data_0c2b896abdada1fb736e33655f6a2c03
#
_entry.id   0c2b896abdada1fb736e33655f6a2c03
#
_cell.length_a   1.000
_cell.length_b   1.000
_cell.length_c   1.000
_cell.angle_alpha   90.00
_cell.angle_beta   90.00
_cell.angle_gamma   90.00
#
_symmetry.space_group_name_H-M   'P 1'
#
loop_
_entity.id
_entity.type
_entity.pdbx_description
1 polymer ?
#
loop_
_entity_poly.entity_id
_entity_poly.type
_entity_poly.pdbx_seq_one_letter_code
_entity_poly.pdbx_strand_id
1 'polypeptide(L)'
;MFKKILIANRGEIALRVIRTCKEMGIKTVAVYSTADKDSLHVRFADEAVCIGPAPSRESYLNITRIIAAAEITNADAIHPGYGFLSENEEFSKVCEEYGIKFIGASPDMIAKMGDKATAKATMKAAGVPTIPGSEGLLESIEEGLVIAKEMGYPVILKATAGGGGRGMRIVKEDSEFKKAWDDAKMESGAAFGNDGLYLEKFVEEPRHIEIQIVGDRTGKACHLSERDCSIQRRHQKLVEETPSPFITDELRDAMGKAAIKGAEAIGYEGAGTIEFLVDKNRNFYFMEMNTRIQVEHPITEEVTDFDLIKEQIKVAAGETISGRNYYPKLFAMECRINAEDPANGFRPSPGKILNLHIPGGRGVRVDSHVYAGYVIPPNYDSMIAKLIVSGQSREEVIVRMKRALEEFVIDGIKTTIPFHIALLENEQFKAGNFTTKFLETFDFSVIKK
;
A
#
# COMPACT_ATOMS: atom_id res chain seq x y z
N MET A 1 23.84 14.85 -4.00
CA MET A 1 23.15 13.83 -4.84
C MET A 1 24.01 12.57 -4.86
N PHE A 2 23.39 11.38 -4.80
CA PHE A 2 24.09 10.10 -4.80
C PHE A 2 24.74 9.80 -6.16
N LYS A 3 25.83 9.02 -6.14
CA LYS A 3 26.50 8.55 -7.38
C LYS A 3 26.01 7.17 -7.77
N LYS A 4 25.70 6.32 -6.77
CA LYS A 4 25.26 4.95 -6.98
C LYS A 4 24.23 4.52 -5.92
N ILE A 5 23.11 3.95 -6.37
CA ILE A 5 22.04 3.44 -5.52
C ILE A 5 21.88 1.95 -5.73
N LEU A 6 21.87 1.17 -4.64
CA LEU A 6 21.45 -0.23 -4.65
C LEU A 6 19.94 -0.29 -4.45
N ILE A 7 19.26 -1.09 -5.28
CA ILE A 7 17.82 -1.30 -5.20
C ILE A 7 17.57 -2.63 -4.47
N ALA A 8 17.16 -2.54 -3.19
CA ALA A 8 16.91 -3.70 -2.33
C ALA A 8 15.49 -4.27 -2.53
N ASN A 9 15.15 -4.52 -3.77
CA ASN A 9 13.84 -5.05 -4.17
C ASN A 9 13.93 -5.78 -5.52
N ARG A 10 12.78 -6.28 -6.00
CA ARG A 10 12.62 -7.00 -7.25
C ARG A 10 11.40 -6.53 -8.03
N GLY A 11 11.20 -7.12 -9.19
CA GLY A 11 9.95 -6.93 -9.94
C GLY A 11 9.80 -5.53 -10.54
N GLU A 12 8.57 -5.08 -10.66
CA GLU A 12 8.26 -3.81 -11.32
C GLU A 12 8.80 -2.61 -10.54
N ILE A 13 8.77 -2.65 -9.20
CA ILE A 13 9.24 -1.52 -8.39
C ILE A 13 10.76 -1.34 -8.50
N ALA A 14 11.53 -2.44 -8.54
CA ALA A 14 12.96 -2.33 -8.76
C ALA A 14 13.26 -1.69 -10.13
N LEU A 15 12.53 -2.09 -11.16
CA LEU A 15 12.66 -1.50 -12.50
C LEU A 15 12.23 -0.02 -12.53
N ARG A 16 11.15 0.32 -11.80
CA ARG A 16 10.68 1.73 -11.66
C ARG A 16 11.77 2.62 -11.05
N VAL A 17 12.41 2.17 -9.97
CA VAL A 17 13.49 2.90 -9.32
C VAL A 17 14.71 3.01 -10.24
N ILE A 18 15.10 1.93 -10.93
CA ILE A 18 16.22 1.94 -11.89
C ILE A 18 15.99 2.98 -13.00
N ARG A 19 14.78 3.09 -13.54
CA ARG A 19 14.44 4.09 -14.57
C ARG A 19 14.68 5.50 -14.05
N THR A 20 14.16 5.85 -12.87
CA THR A 20 14.37 7.16 -12.26
C THR A 20 15.86 7.45 -12.00
N CYS A 21 16.59 6.49 -11.43
CA CYS A 21 18.03 6.65 -11.19
C CYS A 21 18.78 6.98 -12.50
N LYS A 22 18.49 6.25 -13.58
CA LYS A 22 19.11 6.48 -14.90
C LYS A 22 18.79 7.88 -15.45
N GLU A 23 17.54 8.32 -15.35
CA GLU A 23 17.13 9.67 -15.74
C GLU A 23 17.78 10.77 -14.91
N MET A 24 18.14 10.48 -13.66
CA MET A 24 18.90 11.35 -12.78
C MET A 24 20.42 11.25 -12.96
N GLY A 25 20.92 10.39 -13.84
CA GLY A 25 22.36 10.16 -14.03
C GLY A 25 23.02 9.38 -12.89
N ILE A 26 22.24 8.64 -12.08
CA ILE A 26 22.71 7.87 -10.94
C ILE A 26 22.93 6.41 -11.36
N LYS A 27 24.07 5.83 -11.03
CA LYS A 27 24.37 4.43 -11.27
C LYS A 27 23.52 3.51 -10.38
N THR A 28 23.21 2.32 -10.89
CA THR A 28 22.28 1.40 -10.24
C THR A 28 22.90 0.03 -9.98
N VAL A 29 22.61 -0.53 -8.82
CA VAL A 29 22.94 -1.93 -8.48
C VAL A 29 21.63 -2.66 -8.22
N ALA A 30 21.33 -3.68 -9.01
CA ALA A 30 20.23 -4.58 -8.73
C ALA A 30 20.71 -5.72 -7.83
N VAL A 31 19.92 -6.08 -6.82
CA VAL A 31 20.08 -7.36 -6.14
C VAL A 31 19.07 -8.36 -6.67
N TYR A 32 19.43 -9.65 -6.69
CA TYR A 32 18.54 -10.69 -7.17
C TYR A 32 18.78 -12.04 -6.49
N SER A 33 17.72 -12.80 -6.30
CA SER A 33 17.82 -14.21 -5.96
C SER A 33 18.07 -15.06 -7.21
N THR A 34 18.49 -16.31 -7.04
CA THR A 34 18.70 -17.22 -8.18
C THR A 34 17.45 -17.40 -9.06
N ALA A 35 16.24 -17.21 -8.51
CA ALA A 35 14.99 -17.27 -9.27
C ALA A 35 14.78 -16.06 -10.19
N ASP A 36 15.37 -14.93 -9.88
CA ASP A 36 15.20 -13.66 -10.62
C ASP A 36 16.36 -13.32 -11.57
N LYS A 37 17.31 -14.23 -11.79
CA LYS A 37 18.50 -13.95 -12.61
C LYS A 37 18.21 -13.40 -14.01
N ASP A 38 17.07 -13.77 -14.58
CA ASP A 38 16.64 -13.37 -15.91
C ASP A 38 15.65 -12.18 -15.90
N SER A 39 15.37 -11.60 -14.73
CA SER A 39 14.42 -10.49 -14.57
C SER A 39 14.93 -9.19 -15.19
N LEU A 40 14.00 -8.33 -15.65
CA LEU A 40 14.36 -7.08 -16.31
C LEU A 40 15.14 -6.11 -15.41
N HIS A 41 14.88 -6.08 -14.11
CA HIS A 41 15.63 -5.20 -13.21
C HIS A 41 17.11 -5.58 -13.15
N VAL A 42 17.45 -6.88 -13.28
CA VAL A 42 18.84 -7.36 -13.37
C VAL A 42 19.49 -6.92 -14.69
N ARG A 43 18.73 -7.01 -15.80
CA ARG A 43 19.23 -6.65 -17.15
C ARG A 43 19.45 -5.15 -17.33
N PHE A 44 18.64 -4.32 -16.69
CA PHE A 44 18.66 -2.87 -16.89
C PHE A 44 19.44 -2.09 -15.84
N ALA A 45 19.86 -2.70 -14.76
CA ALA A 45 20.80 -2.08 -13.82
C ALA A 45 22.22 -2.00 -14.42
N ASP A 46 23.04 -1.08 -13.92
CA ASP A 46 24.46 -0.97 -14.31
C ASP A 46 25.28 -2.13 -13.76
N GLU A 47 24.96 -2.58 -12.54
CA GLU A 47 25.57 -3.70 -11.86
C GLU A 47 24.49 -4.60 -11.25
N ALA A 48 24.79 -5.88 -11.06
CA ALA A 48 23.86 -6.81 -10.43
C ALA A 48 24.59 -7.81 -9.54
N VAL A 49 24.02 -8.07 -8.35
CA VAL A 49 24.59 -8.97 -7.34
C VAL A 49 23.57 -10.04 -6.95
N CYS A 50 23.96 -11.32 -7.08
CA CYS A 50 23.14 -12.41 -6.57
C CYS A 50 23.25 -12.47 -5.04
N ILE A 51 22.13 -12.32 -4.35
CA ILE A 51 22.05 -12.30 -2.88
C ILE A 51 21.55 -13.61 -2.27
N GLY A 52 21.41 -14.67 -3.06
CA GLY A 52 21.09 -15.99 -2.53
C GLY A 52 20.03 -16.76 -3.31
N PRO A 53 19.53 -17.89 -2.73
CA PRO A 53 18.53 -18.72 -3.36
C PRO A 53 17.14 -18.08 -3.39
N ALA A 54 16.17 -18.75 -4.05
CA ALA A 54 14.81 -18.24 -4.26
C ALA A 54 14.04 -17.86 -2.99
N PRO A 55 14.10 -18.59 -1.85
CA PRO A 55 13.37 -18.19 -0.64
C PRO A 55 13.73 -16.78 -0.17
N SER A 56 12.74 -15.92 0.05
CA SER A 56 12.95 -14.51 0.44
C SER A 56 13.78 -14.35 1.72
N ARG A 57 13.61 -15.25 2.70
CA ARG A 57 14.39 -15.23 3.96
C ARG A 57 15.90 -15.41 3.74
N GLU A 58 16.27 -16.09 2.67
CA GLU A 58 17.66 -16.36 2.33
C GLU A 58 18.22 -15.38 1.28
N SER A 59 17.41 -14.42 0.83
CA SER A 59 17.76 -13.44 -0.21
C SER A 59 17.25 -12.03 0.16
N TYR A 60 16.08 -11.63 -0.33
CA TYR A 60 15.54 -10.26 -0.18
C TYR A 60 15.21 -9.82 1.26
N LEU A 61 15.08 -10.75 2.21
CA LEU A 61 14.92 -10.48 3.64
C LEU A 61 16.22 -10.68 4.43
N ASN A 62 17.34 -10.93 3.76
CA ASN A 62 18.63 -11.13 4.41
C ASN A 62 19.43 -9.84 4.42
N ILE A 63 19.37 -9.11 5.54
CA ILE A 63 20.04 -7.83 5.74
C ILE A 63 21.53 -7.93 5.44
N THR A 64 22.22 -8.93 6.00
CA THR A 64 23.66 -9.10 5.84
C THR A 64 24.10 -9.20 4.38
N ARG A 65 23.33 -9.96 3.56
CA ARG A 65 23.64 -10.13 2.13
C ARG A 65 23.40 -8.86 1.34
N ILE A 66 22.37 -8.09 1.68
CA ILE A 66 22.07 -6.82 1.01
C ILE A 66 23.13 -5.78 1.36
N ILE A 67 23.54 -5.67 2.62
CA ILE A 67 24.61 -4.76 3.05
C ILE A 67 25.92 -5.14 2.39
N ALA A 68 26.30 -6.43 2.38
CA ALA A 68 27.51 -6.88 1.70
C ALA A 68 27.49 -6.54 0.20
N ALA A 69 26.34 -6.67 -0.48
CA ALA A 69 26.17 -6.25 -1.87
C ALA A 69 26.38 -4.74 -2.05
N ALA A 70 25.90 -3.92 -1.10
CA ALA A 70 26.10 -2.47 -1.13
C ALA A 70 27.58 -2.08 -0.93
N GLU A 71 28.26 -2.74 0.01
CA GLU A 71 29.68 -2.50 0.29
C GLU A 71 30.58 -2.87 -0.91
N ILE A 72 30.45 -4.08 -1.46
CA ILE A 72 31.31 -4.51 -2.57
C ILE A 72 31.09 -3.72 -3.87
N THR A 73 29.93 -3.10 -4.01
CA THR A 73 29.62 -2.24 -5.16
C THR A 73 29.83 -0.76 -4.90
N ASN A 74 30.21 -0.39 -3.67
CA ASN A 74 30.35 1.00 -3.21
C ASN A 74 29.08 1.83 -3.48
N ALA A 75 27.91 1.32 -3.09
CA ALA A 75 26.66 2.05 -3.18
C ALA A 75 26.56 3.13 -2.08
N ASP A 76 26.21 4.35 -2.46
CA ASP A 76 26.05 5.47 -1.51
C ASP A 76 24.75 5.38 -0.71
N ALA A 77 23.74 4.76 -1.32
CA ALA A 77 22.40 4.65 -0.75
C ALA A 77 21.70 3.36 -1.16
N ILE A 78 20.67 2.98 -0.41
CA ILE A 78 19.81 1.85 -0.68
C ILE A 78 18.37 2.34 -0.83
N HIS A 79 17.72 1.99 -1.96
CA HIS A 79 16.29 2.19 -2.15
C HIS A 79 15.55 0.87 -1.89
N PRO A 80 14.70 0.77 -0.85
CA PRO A 80 14.05 -0.48 -0.48
C PRO A 80 12.79 -0.79 -1.30
N GLY A 81 12.25 0.17 -2.07
CA GLY A 81 10.96 0.05 -2.73
C GLY A 81 9.81 -0.07 -1.72
N TYR A 82 8.95 -1.07 -1.91
CA TYR A 82 7.87 -1.45 -0.98
C TYR A 82 7.94 -2.97 -0.68
N GLY A 83 7.32 -3.40 0.44
CA GLY A 83 7.42 -4.78 0.92
C GLY A 83 8.84 -5.13 1.38
N PHE A 84 9.14 -6.42 1.55
CA PHE A 84 10.43 -6.92 2.07
C PHE A 84 10.93 -6.13 3.27
N LEU A 85 12.04 -5.41 3.13
CA LEU A 85 12.71 -4.66 4.20
C LEU A 85 12.38 -3.16 4.20
N SER A 86 11.43 -2.70 3.40
CA SER A 86 11.12 -1.26 3.26
C SER A 86 10.58 -0.60 4.54
N GLU A 87 9.99 -1.37 5.45
CA GLU A 87 9.50 -0.94 6.75
C GLU A 87 10.16 -1.73 7.89
N ASN A 88 11.42 -2.13 7.69
CA ASN A 88 12.18 -2.85 8.69
C ASN A 88 13.13 -1.89 9.42
N GLU A 89 12.85 -1.66 10.71
CA GLU A 89 13.63 -0.76 11.59
C GLU A 89 15.11 -1.16 11.66
N GLU A 90 15.39 -2.45 11.88
CA GLU A 90 16.73 -2.97 11.98
C GLU A 90 17.53 -2.75 10.69
N PHE A 91 16.92 -2.96 9.53
CA PHE A 91 17.57 -2.72 8.23
C PHE A 91 17.92 -1.24 8.04
N SER A 92 16.98 -0.34 8.33
CA SER A 92 17.24 1.11 8.27
C SER A 92 18.39 1.52 9.18
N LYS A 93 18.42 0.99 10.42
CA LYS A 93 19.48 1.24 11.39
C LYS A 93 20.83 0.69 10.94
N VAL A 94 20.89 -0.54 10.44
CA VAL A 94 22.12 -1.14 9.92
C VAL A 94 22.66 -0.34 8.74
N CYS A 95 21.81 0.17 7.84
CA CYS A 95 22.27 1.06 6.78
C CYS A 95 22.98 2.30 7.34
N GLU A 96 22.42 2.94 8.37
CA GLU A 96 23.05 4.11 9.03
C GLU A 96 24.40 3.76 9.67
N GLU A 97 24.50 2.62 10.36
CA GLU A 97 25.72 2.13 10.99
C GLU A 97 26.87 1.88 9.98
N TYR A 98 26.50 1.46 8.77
CA TYR A 98 27.47 1.26 7.66
C TYR A 98 27.70 2.52 6.82
N GLY A 99 27.10 3.66 7.18
CA GLY A 99 27.25 4.92 6.44
C GLY A 99 26.58 4.91 5.07
N ILE A 100 25.60 4.03 4.86
CA ILE A 100 24.81 3.92 3.64
C ILE A 100 23.45 4.59 3.87
N LYS A 101 23.08 5.59 3.04
CA LYS A 101 21.79 6.26 3.23
C LYS A 101 20.63 5.33 2.86
N PHE A 102 19.77 5.06 3.82
CA PHE A 102 18.48 4.42 3.56
C PHE A 102 17.52 5.45 2.93
N ILE A 103 17.00 5.18 1.73
CA ILE A 103 16.04 6.06 1.04
C ILE A 103 14.62 5.71 1.52
N GLY A 104 14.21 6.32 2.61
CA GLY A 104 12.97 6.06 3.32
C GLY A 104 12.98 6.69 4.70
N ALA A 105 12.06 6.27 5.54
CA ALA A 105 11.93 6.76 6.91
C ALA A 105 13.09 6.29 7.80
N SER A 106 13.41 7.07 8.83
CA SER A 106 14.40 6.68 9.83
C SER A 106 13.95 5.49 10.67
N PRO A 107 14.87 4.78 11.36
CA PRO A 107 14.50 3.66 12.23
C PRO A 107 13.43 4.04 13.26
N ASP A 108 13.56 5.21 13.90
CA ASP A 108 12.60 5.70 14.89
C ASP A 108 11.20 5.96 14.32
N MET A 109 11.10 6.50 13.10
CA MET A 109 9.82 6.70 12.42
C MET A 109 9.16 5.36 12.06
N ILE A 110 9.96 4.40 11.58
CA ILE A 110 9.48 3.05 11.24
C ILE A 110 8.95 2.37 12.51
N ALA A 111 9.70 2.40 13.61
CA ALA A 111 9.32 1.81 14.88
C ALA A 111 8.01 2.43 15.42
N LYS A 112 7.92 3.77 15.45
CA LYS A 112 6.75 4.50 15.97
C LYS A 112 5.48 4.21 15.16
N MET A 113 5.59 4.14 13.84
CA MET A 113 4.41 3.93 12.97
C MET A 113 4.11 2.44 12.77
N GLY A 114 5.07 1.56 12.97
CA GLY A 114 4.89 0.11 12.90
C GLY A 114 4.11 -0.47 14.08
N ASP A 115 4.18 0.15 15.26
CA ASP A 115 3.36 -0.23 16.40
C ASP A 115 2.01 0.48 16.38
N LYS A 116 0.93 -0.28 16.21
CA LYS A 116 -0.43 0.27 16.03
C LYS A 116 -0.90 1.15 17.20
N ALA A 117 -0.56 0.79 18.44
CA ALA A 117 -0.98 1.54 19.62
C ALA A 117 -0.22 2.87 19.69
N THR A 118 1.09 2.84 19.49
CA THR A 118 1.96 4.02 19.45
C THR A 118 1.57 4.95 18.29
N ALA A 119 1.33 4.40 17.10
CA ALA A 119 0.91 5.18 15.94
C ALA A 119 -0.42 5.89 16.21
N LYS A 120 -1.44 5.17 16.73
CA LYS A 120 -2.75 5.75 17.08
C LYS A 120 -2.62 6.85 18.14
N ALA A 121 -1.85 6.61 19.21
CA ALA A 121 -1.62 7.60 20.26
C ALA A 121 -0.91 8.84 19.73
N THR A 122 0.13 8.66 18.92
CA THR A 122 0.88 9.75 18.29
C THR A 122 -0.01 10.60 17.37
N MET A 123 -0.80 9.95 16.53
CA MET A 123 -1.72 10.64 15.61
C MET A 123 -2.85 11.36 16.37
N LYS A 124 -3.39 10.74 17.41
CA LYS A 124 -4.39 11.39 18.30
C LYS A 124 -3.81 12.65 18.97
N ALA A 125 -2.57 12.57 19.47
CA ALA A 125 -1.88 13.72 20.08
C ALA A 125 -1.59 14.83 19.05
N ALA A 126 -1.35 14.51 17.80
CA ALA A 126 -1.22 15.46 16.70
C ALA A 126 -2.56 16.08 16.24
N GLY A 127 -3.68 15.63 16.79
CA GLY A 127 -5.03 16.09 16.41
C GLY A 127 -5.55 15.46 15.11
N VAL A 128 -5.00 14.31 14.70
CA VAL A 128 -5.55 13.51 13.60
C VAL A 128 -6.72 12.70 14.14
N PRO A 129 -7.91 12.72 13.49
CA PRO A 129 -9.05 11.92 13.91
C PRO A 129 -8.70 10.42 13.96
N THR A 130 -8.96 9.79 15.09
CA THR A 130 -8.76 8.34 15.28
C THR A 130 -10.11 7.68 15.57
N ILE A 131 -10.23 6.39 15.26
CA ILE A 131 -11.47 5.67 15.60
C ILE A 131 -11.72 5.79 17.09
N PRO A 132 -12.90 6.33 17.50
CA PRO A 132 -13.27 6.42 18.91
C PRO A 132 -13.21 5.05 19.58
N GLY A 133 -12.75 4.98 20.82
CA GLY A 133 -12.60 3.72 21.53
C GLY A 133 -12.24 3.92 23.00
N SER A 134 -12.11 2.83 23.73
CA SER A 134 -11.63 2.83 25.12
C SER A 134 -10.19 3.36 25.21
N GLU A 135 -9.86 3.99 26.34
CA GLU A 135 -8.49 4.50 26.63
C GLU A 135 -7.59 3.38 27.20
N GLY A 136 -7.68 2.20 26.64
CA GLY A 136 -6.92 1.03 27.11
C GLY A 136 -7.78 -0.22 27.13
N LEU A 137 -7.32 -1.18 27.93
CA LEU A 137 -8.06 -2.40 28.16
C LEU A 137 -9.28 -2.13 29.02
N LEU A 138 -10.39 -2.79 28.68
CA LEU A 138 -11.59 -2.77 29.49
C LEU A 138 -11.40 -3.65 30.74
N GLU A 139 -11.71 -3.13 31.89
CA GLU A 139 -11.62 -3.85 33.16
C GLU A 139 -12.87 -4.72 33.41
N SER A 140 -14.04 -4.28 32.92
CA SER A 140 -15.31 -4.99 33.12
C SER A 140 -16.30 -4.81 31.96
N ILE A 141 -17.34 -5.64 31.96
CA ILE A 141 -18.48 -5.55 31.03
C ILE A 141 -19.23 -4.23 31.25
N GLU A 142 -19.40 -3.83 32.51
CA GLU A 142 -20.10 -2.62 32.91
C GLU A 142 -19.42 -1.37 32.34
N GLU A 143 -18.10 -1.27 32.46
CA GLU A 143 -17.31 -0.19 31.86
C GLU A 143 -17.48 -0.19 30.33
N GLY A 144 -17.36 -1.35 29.70
CA GLY A 144 -17.52 -1.48 28.25
C GLY A 144 -18.90 -1.03 27.77
N LEU A 145 -19.96 -1.35 28.50
CA LEU A 145 -21.33 -0.90 28.20
C LEU A 145 -21.49 0.61 28.30
N VAL A 146 -20.89 1.25 29.29
CA VAL A 146 -20.92 2.71 29.43
C VAL A 146 -20.26 3.36 28.23
N ILE A 147 -19.03 2.95 27.89
CA ILE A 147 -18.28 3.47 26.76
C ILE A 147 -19.02 3.22 25.43
N ALA A 148 -19.61 2.02 25.25
CA ALA A 148 -20.37 1.68 24.04
C ALA A 148 -21.59 2.59 23.85
N LYS A 149 -22.31 2.92 24.94
CA LYS A 149 -23.45 3.85 24.91
C LYS A 149 -23.02 5.28 24.53
N GLU A 150 -21.93 5.76 25.10
CA GLU A 150 -21.40 7.09 24.77
C GLU A 150 -20.95 7.20 23.33
N MET A 151 -20.28 6.16 22.78
CA MET A 151 -19.88 6.10 21.38
C MET A 151 -21.04 5.87 20.40
N GLY A 152 -22.15 5.33 20.90
CA GLY A 152 -23.25 4.81 20.07
C GLY A 152 -22.89 3.52 19.32
N TYR A 153 -23.90 2.64 19.18
CA TYR A 153 -23.75 1.39 18.43
C TYR A 153 -23.75 1.59 16.91
N PRO A 154 -23.21 0.66 16.11
CA PRO A 154 -22.49 -0.53 16.53
C PRO A 154 -21.07 -0.23 17.01
N VAL A 155 -20.55 -1.09 17.89
CA VAL A 155 -19.17 -1.08 18.38
C VAL A 155 -18.50 -2.43 18.11
N ILE A 156 -17.18 -2.49 18.23
CA ILE A 156 -16.42 -3.73 18.08
C ILE A 156 -15.51 -3.94 19.28
N LEU A 157 -15.64 -5.10 19.92
CA LEU A 157 -14.69 -5.61 20.90
C LEU A 157 -13.52 -6.23 20.17
N LYS A 158 -12.31 -5.90 20.57
CA LYS A 158 -11.06 -6.41 19.98
C LYS A 158 -10.13 -6.92 21.07
N ALA A 159 -9.55 -8.09 20.84
CA ALA A 159 -8.48 -8.60 21.68
C ALA A 159 -7.16 -7.89 21.34
N THR A 160 -6.33 -7.65 22.38
CA THR A 160 -4.98 -7.06 22.22
C THR A 160 -4.04 -7.96 21.45
N ALA A 161 -4.14 -9.27 21.70
CA ALA A 161 -3.42 -10.29 20.95
C ALA A 161 -4.37 -10.86 19.90
N GLY A 162 -4.33 -10.40 18.67
CA GLY A 162 -5.21 -10.88 17.60
C GLY A 162 -4.71 -10.45 16.22
N GLY A 163 -5.03 -11.26 15.21
CA GLY A 163 -4.74 -10.98 13.83
C GLY A 163 -5.71 -11.74 12.90
N GLY A 164 -5.95 -11.21 11.70
CA GLY A 164 -6.81 -11.86 10.71
C GLY A 164 -8.29 -12.01 11.13
N GLY A 165 -8.80 -11.12 11.99
CA GLY A 165 -10.21 -11.13 12.43
C GLY A 165 -10.53 -12.01 13.64
N ARG A 166 -9.55 -12.71 14.21
CA ARG A 166 -9.73 -13.49 15.44
C ARG A 166 -9.74 -12.59 16.67
N GLY A 167 -10.61 -12.90 17.65
CA GLY A 167 -10.77 -12.08 18.86
C GLY A 167 -11.51 -10.75 18.61
N MET A 168 -12.24 -10.63 17.51
CA MET A 168 -13.09 -9.47 17.22
C MET A 168 -14.56 -9.84 17.21
N ARG A 169 -15.39 -9.04 17.92
CA ARG A 169 -16.85 -9.23 17.96
C ARG A 169 -17.55 -7.89 17.78
N ILE A 170 -18.41 -7.83 16.78
CA ILE A 170 -19.29 -6.67 16.56
C ILE A 170 -20.45 -6.78 17.52
N VAL A 171 -20.80 -5.68 18.17
CA VAL A 171 -21.92 -5.54 19.10
C VAL A 171 -22.83 -4.46 18.56
N LYS A 172 -24.08 -4.79 18.29
CA LYS A 172 -25.06 -3.87 17.71
C LYS A 172 -25.97 -3.20 18.75
N GLU A 173 -26.07 -3.80 19.92
CA GLU A 173 -26.88 -3.30 21.05
C GLU A 173 -26.41 -3.87 22.38
N ASP A 174 -26.86 -3.27 23.50
CA ASP A 174 -26.48 -3.66 24.87
C ASP A 174 -26.65 -5.16 25.17
N SER A 175 -27.74 -5.75 24.65
CA SER A 175 -28.10 -7.14 24.91
C SER A 175 -27.07 -8.15 24.38
N GLU A 176 -26.32 -7.77 23.36
CA GLU A 176 -25.31 -8.62 22.72
C GLU A 176 -23.95 -8.53 23.42
N PHE A 177 -23.70 -7.45 24.21
CA PHE A 177 -22.38 -7.11 24.70
C PHE A 177 -21.75 -8.18 25.56
N LYS A 178 -22.48 -8.77 26.52
CA LYS A 178 -21.97 -9.81 27.41
C LYS A 178 -21.53 -11.05 26.64
N LYS A 179 -22.35 -11.51 25.70
CA LYS A 179 -22.02 -12.68 24.88
C LYS A 179 -20.77 -12.40 24.03
N ALA A 180 -20.70 -11.25 23.39
CA ALA A 180 -19.55 -10.84 22.58
C ALA A 180 -18.25 -10.75 23.42
N TRP A 181 -18.35 -10.27 24.64
CA TRP A 181 -17.25 -10.22 25.61
C TRP A 181 -16.73 -11.61 25.95
N ASP A 182 -17.63 -12.51 26.36
CA ASP A 182 -17.28 -13.88 26.77
C ASP A 182 -16.65 -14.64 25.58
N ASP A 183 -17.25 -14.53 24.39
CA ASP A 183 -16.75 -15.16 23.17
C ASP A 183 -15.37 -14.63 22.76
N ALA A 184 -15.14 -13.31 22.84
CA ALA A 184 -13.86 -12.69 22.48
C ALA A 184 -12.75 -13.07 23.45
N LYS A 185 -13.02 -13.07 24.76
CA LYS A 185 -12.07 -13.51 25.80
C LYS A 185 -11.69 -14.98 25.66
N MET A 186 -12.67 -15.84 25.45
CA MET A 186 -12.43 -17.27 25.28
C MET A 186 -11.55 -17.55 24.06
N GLU A 187 -11.85 -16.92 22.93
CA GLU A 187 -11.08 -17.11 21.70
C GLU A 187 -9.65 -16.59 21.81
N SER A 188 -9.47 -15.39 22.38
CA SER A 188 -8.15 -14.78 22.52
C SER A 188 -7.30 -15.46 23.58
N GLY A 189 -7.88 -15.86 24.72
CA GLY A 189 -7.20 -16.63 25.75
C GLY A 189 -6.70 -17.97 25.23
N ALA A 190 -7.54 -18.70 24.48
CA ALA A 190 -7.17 -19.99 23.90
C ALA A 190 -6.13 -19.89 22.77
N ALA A 191 -6.21 -18.84 21.94
CA ALA A 191 -5.34 -18.71 20.76
C ALA A 191 -4.00 -18.02 21.06
N PHE A 192 -3.96 -17.10 22.02
CA PHE A 192 -2.82 -16.19 22.23
C PHE A 192 -2.34 -16.11 23.69
N GLY A 193 -3.03 -16.75 24.63
CA GLY A 193 -2.70 -16.68 26.05
C GLY A 193 -2.91 -15.29 26.71
N ASN A 194 -3.57 -14.38 26.01
CA ASN A 194 -3.92 -13.04 26.47
C ASN A 194 -5.38 -12.75 26.14
N ASP A 195 -6.18 -12.43 27.15
CA ASP A 195 -7.62 -12.20 27.06
C ASP A 195 -8.02 -10.72 27.20
N GLY A 196 -7.05 -9.81 27.20
CA GLY A 196 -7.28 -8.38 27.28
C GLY A 196 -8.11 -7.87 26.08
N LEU A 197 -9.20 -7.16 26.38
CA LEU A 197 -10.11 -6.60 25.37
C LEU A 197 -10.10 -5.09 25.44
N TYR A 198 -10.28 -4.45 24.29
CA TYR A 198 -10.58 -3.02 24.15
C TYR A 198 -11.77 -2.84 23.21
N LEU A 199 -12.40 -1.66 23.29
CA LEU A 199 -13.58 -1.31 22.53
C LEU A 199 -13.27 -0.23 21.50
N GLU A 200 -13.81 -0.38 20.28
CA GLU A 200 -13.77 0.68 19.27
C GLU A 200 -15.14 0.86 18.61
N LYS A 201 -15.38 2.05 18.07
CA LYS A 201 -16.51 2.30 17.19
C LYS A 201 -16.40 1.40 15.96
N PHE A 202 -17.46 0.68 15.62
CA PHE A 202 -17.50 -0.06 14.37
C PHE A 202 -17.85 0.89 13.22
N VAL A 203 -16.93 1.05 12.28
CA VAL A 203 -17.15 1.85 11.08
C VAL A 203 -17.89 1.01 10.07
N GLU A 204 -19.16 1.36 9.81
CA GLU A 204 -20.00 0.61 8.88
C GLU A 204 -19.70 1.02 7.44
N GLU A 205 -19.59 0.01 6.56
CA GLU A 205 -19.43 0.22 5.11
C GLU A 205 -18.37 1.26 4.75
N PRO A 206 -17.15 1.17 5.34
CA PRO A 206 -16.15 2.20 5.14
C PRO A 206 -15.60 2.20 3.72
N ARG A 207 -15.16 3.38 3.29
CA ARG A 207 -14.18 3.52 2.23
C ARG A 207 -12.78 3.49 2.80
N HIS A 208 -11.88 2.87 2.07
CA HIS A 208 -10.46 2.93 2.34
C HIS A 208 -9.86 4.05 1.50
N ILE A 209 -9.63 5.17 2.14
CA ILE A 209 -9.07 6.37 1.51
C ILE A 209 -7.70 6.65 2.14
N GLU A 210 -6.74 6.96 1.32
CA GLU A 210 -5.39 7.25 1.78
C GLU A 210 -4.87 8.56 1.22
N ILE A 211 -4.03 9.25 1.99
CA ILE A 211 -3.41 10.52 1.60
C ILE A 211 -1.92 10.29 1.37
N GLN A 212 -1.46 10.56 0.14
CA GLN A 212 -0.04 10.58 -0.17
C GLN A 212 0.62 11.80 0.47
N ILE A 213 1.69 11.58 1.22
CA ILE A 213 2.50 12.65 1.80
C ILE A 213 3.95 12.55 1.33
N VAL A 214 4.63 13.70 1.36
CA VAL A 214 6.08 13.81 1.25
C VAL A 214 6.54 14.79 2.32
N GLY A 215 7.55 14.39 3.10
CA GLY A 215 8.19 15.22 4.12
C GLY A 215 9.67 15.34 3.89
N ASP A 216 10.32 16.34 4.47
CA ASP A 216 11.76 16.54 4.41
C ASP A 216 12.38 16.72 5.80
N ARG A 217 13.71 16.70 5.86
CA ARG A 217 14.50 16.82 7.10
C ARG A 217 14.25 18.12 7.88
N THR A 218 13.56 19.12 7.32
CA THR A 218 13.23 20.37 8.03
C THR A 218 11.97 20.25 8.87
N GLY A 219 11.32 19.08 8.85
CA GLY A 219 10.06 18.82 9.53
C GLY A 219 8.84 19.35 8.79
N LYS A 220 8.99 19.77 7.53
CA LYS A 220 7.86 20.17 6.68
C LYS A 220 7.33 18.98 5.91
N ALA A 221 6.00 18.93 5.77
CA ALA A 221 5.33 17.96 4.93
C ALA A 221 4.34 18.64 3.97
N CYS A 222 4.03 17.96 2.86
CA CYS A 222 2.95 18.32 1.96
C CYS A 222 2.16 17.08 1.59
N HIS A 223 0.91 17.25 1.15
CA HIS A 223 0.11 16.15 0.61
C HIS A 223 -0.06 16.26 -0.92
N LEU A 224 -0.27 15.11 -1.54
CA LEU A 224 -0.52 14.96 -2.97
C LEU A 224 -1.91 14.36 -3.22
N SER A 225 -2.90 14.77 -2.43
CA SER A 225 -4.29 14.31 -2.47
C SER A 225 -4.49 12.84 -2.11
N GLU A 226 -5.71 12.37 -2.31
CA GLU A 226 -6.12 11.03 -1.92
C GLU A 226 -6.04 10.02 -3.05
N ARG A 227 -6.05 8.74 -2.64
CA ARG A 227 -6.40 7.57 -3.46
C ARG A 227 -7.53 6.80 -2.78
N ASP A 228 -8.48 6.30 -3.56
CA ASP A 228 -9.53 5.38 -3.10
C ASP A 228 -9.07 3.94 -3.37
N CYS A 229 -8.86 3.19 -2.32
CA CYS A 229 -8.37 1.82 -2.34
C CYS A 229 -9.42 0.81 -1.83
N SER A 230 -10.71 1.16 -1.96
CA SER A 230 -11.80 0.36 -1.40
C SER A 230 -12.03 -0.97 -2.14
N ILE A 231 -11.64 -1.08 -3.42
CA ILE A 231 -11.76 -2.34 -4.16
C ILE A 231 -10.62 -3.27 -3.79
N GLN A 232 -10.90 -4.14 -2.83
CA GLN A 232 -9.91 -5.05 -2.25
C GLN A 232 -10.51 -6.41 -1.96
N ARG A 233 -9.69 -7.45 -2.02
CA ARG A 233 -10.05 -8.82 -1.68
C ARG A 233 -9.15 -9.31 -0.56
N ARG A 234 -9.74 -9.72 0.59
CA ARG A 234 -9.00 -10.17 1.76
C ARG A 234 -7.89 -9.19 2.18
N HIS A 235 -8.22 -7.90 2.20
CA HIS A 235 -7.32 -6.78 2.49
C HIS A 235 -6.18 -6.57 1.47
N GLN A 236 -6.25 -7.19 0.30
CA GLN A 236 -5.35 -6.92 -0.82
C GLN A 236 -6.06 -6.01 -1.82
N LYS A 237 -5.52 -4.82 -2.04
CA LYS A 237 -6.01 -3.85 -3.02
C LYS A 237 -5.90 -4.46 -4.43
N LEU A 238 -6.90 -4.26 -5.27
CA LEU A 238 -6.95 -4.77 -6.65
C LEU A 238 -7.15 -3.66 -7.68
N VAL A 239 -7.91 -2.62 -7.30
CA VAL A 239 -8.13 -1.43 -8.10
C VAL A 239 -8.05 -0.21 -7.19
N GLU A 240 -7.32 0.80 -7.64
CA GLU A 240 -7.17 2.08 -6.97
C GLU A 240 -7.53 3.20 -7.94
N GLU A 241 -8.17 4.27 -7.45
CA GLU A 241 -8.52 5.43 -8.26
C GLU A 241 -8.29 6.77 -7.54
N THR A 242 -8.05 7.81 -8.31
CA THR A 242 -7.91 9.19 -7.82
C THR A 242 -8.40 10.18 -8.88
N PRO A 243 -9.14 11.24 -8.51
CA PRO A 243 -9.75 11.44 -7.19
C PRO A 243 -10.84 10.40 -6.88
N SER A 244 -11.10 10.17 -5.60
CA SER A 244 -12.18 9.28 -5.17
C SER A 244 -13.54 9.83 -5.59
N PRO A 245 -14.46 9.00 -6.13
CA PRO A 245 -15.80 9.44 -6.47
C PRO A 245 -16.67 9.80 -5.25
N PHE A 246 -16.19 9.51 -4.04
CA PHE A 246 -16.89 9.75 -2.79
C PHE A 246 -16.42 11.00 -2.05
N ILE A 247 -15.17 11.41 -2.25
CA ILE A 247 -14.52 12.50 -1.51
C ILE A 247 -14.84 13.85 -2.16
N THR A 248 -15.34 14.81 -1.35
CA THR A 248 -15.50 16.21 -1.78
C THR A 248 -14.19 16.99 -1.64
N ASP A 249 -14.09 18.16 -2.25
CA ASP A 249 -12.90 19.01 -2.14
C ASP A 249 -12.64 19.45 -0.70
N GLU A 250 -13.71 19.76 0.06
CA GLU A 250 -13.60 20.13 1.48
C GLU A 250 -13.09 18.96 2.33
N LEU A 251 -13.56 17.74 2.04
CA LEU A 251 -13.11 16.56 2.78
C LEU A 251 -11.66 16.21 2.40
N ARG A 252 -11.28 16.33 1.13
CA ARG A 252 -9.89 16.19 0.66
C ARG A 252 -8.96 17.13 1.41
N ASP A 253 -9.34 18.41 1.52
CA ASP A 253 -8.57 19.40 2.25
C ASP A 253 -8.45 19.09 3.75
N ALA A 254 -9.54 18.64 4.36
CA ALA A 254 -9.55 18.28 5.78
C ALA A 254 -8.63 17.06 6.04
N MET A 255 -8.74 16.03 5.22
CA MET A 255 -7.91 14.82 5.31
C MET A 255 -6.43 15.13 5.00
N GLY A 256 -6.16 15.95 3.98
CA GLY A 256 -4.81 16.41 3.63
C GLY A 256 -4.14 17.18 4.78
N LYS A 257 -4.86 18.11 5.41
CA LYS A 257 -4.38 18.85 6.59
C LYS A 257 -4.12 17.93 7.78
N ALA A 258 -5.00 16.95 8.02
CA ALA A 258 -4.79 15.96 9.07
C ALA A 258 -3.54 15.10 8.80
N ALA A 259 -3.35 14.67 7.55
CA ALA A 259 -2.18 13.90 7.15
C ALA A 259 -0.87 14.70 7.32
N ILE A 260 -0.84 15.97 6.94
CA ILE A 260 0.32 16.85 7.15
C ILE A 260 0.64 16.97 8.64
N LYS A 261 -0.37 17.26 9.48
CA LYS A 261 -0.16 17.34 10.94
C LYS A 261 0.45 16.05 11.51
N GLY A 262 -0.04 14.90 11.09
CA GLY A 262 0.49 13.61 11.50
C GLY A 262 1.94 13.42 11.07
N ALA A 263 2.27 13.74 9.82
CA ALA A 263 3.62 13.64 9.28
C ALA A 263 4.60 14.61 9.98
N GLU A 264 4.21 15.85 10.19
CA GLU A 264 5.03 16.86 10.86
C GLU A 264 5.27 16.53 12.34
N ALA A 265 4.26 15.96 13.03
CA ALA A 265 4.38 15.56 14.44
C ALA A 265 5.44 14.48 14.68
N ILE A 266 5.75 13.68 13.67
CA ILE A 266 6.82 12.65 13.75
C ILE A 266 8.09 13.08 13.03
N GLY A 267 8.11 14.28 12.44
CA GLY A 267 9.25 14.78 11.64
C GLY A 267 9.52 13.94 10.40
N TYR A 268 8.46 13.47 9.72
CA TYR A 268 8.55 12.48 8.63
C TYR A 268 9.44 12.93 7.48
N GLU A 269 10.36 12.05 7.05
CA GLU A 269 11.26 12.25 5.90
C GLU A 269 10.96 11.19 4.82
N GLY A 270 10.79 11.62 3.57
CA GLY A 270 10.53 10.76 2.42
C GLY A 270 9.06 10.74 1.98
N ALA A 271 8.73 9.84 1.06
CA ALA A 271 7.35 9.59 0.66
C ALA A 271 6.69 8.57 1.59
N GLY A 272 5.50 8.89 2.06
CA GLY A 272 4.70 8.03 2.92
C GLY A 272 3.22 8.20 2.65
N THR A 273 2.41 7.37 3.26
CA THR A 273 0.96 7.39 3.06
C THR A 273 0.25 7.23 4.39
N ILE A 274 -0.73 8.09 4.64
CA ILE A 274 -1.62 7.96 5.80
C ILE A 274 -2.96 7.41 5.32
N GLU A 275 -3.31 6.25 5.83
CA GLU A 275 -4.54 5.53 5.48
C GLU A 275 -5.66 5.86 6.47
N PHE A 276 -6.86 6.08 5.93
CA PHE A 276 -8.07 6.41 6.67
C PHE A 276 -9.22 5.48 6.30
N LEU A 277 -10.09 5.22 7.28
CA LEU A 277 -11.44 4.74 7.01
C LEU A 277 -12.37 5.94 6.96
N VAL A 278 -13.18 6.04 5.90
CA VAL A 278 -14.19 7.09 5.75
C VAL A 278 -15.57 6.45 5.79
N ASP A 279 -16.41 6.87 6.75
CA ASP A 279 -17.75 6.33 6.90
C ASP A 279 -18.76 6.94 5.90
N LYS A 280 -19.98 6.41 5.89
CA LYS A 280 -21.08 6.90 5.03
C LYS A 280 -21.48 8.37 5.27
N ASN A 281 -21.14 8.92 6.43
CA ASN A 281 -21.39 10.30 6.80
C ASN A 281 -20.21 11.21 6.48
N ARG A 282 -19.16 10.66 5.83
CA ARG A 282 -17.91 11.37 5.50
C ARG A 282 -17.05 11.75 6.71
N ASN A 283 -17.23 11.10 7.85
CA ASN A 283 -16.25 11.16 8.92
C ASN A 283 -15.06 10.27 8.56
N PHE A 284 -13.85 10.73 8.83
CA PHE A 284 -12.63 9.98 8.53
C PHE A 284 -11.83 9.71 9.79
N TYR A 285 -11.21 8.54 9.83
CA TYR A 285 -10.47 8.04 10.99
C TYR A 285 -9.16 7.41 10.56
N PHE A 286 -8.08 7.81 11.21
CA PHE A 286 -6.75 7.21 11.01
C PHE A 286 -6.81 5.69 11.20
N MET A 287 -6.24 4.96 10.26
CA MET A 287 -6.10 3.51 10.30
C MET A 287 -4.65 3.12 10.54
N GLU A 288 -3.76 3.54 9.65
CA GLU A 288 -2.32 3.28 9.75
C GLU A 288 -1.52 4.27 8.87
N MET A 289 -0.20 4.26 9.06
CA MET A 289 0.72 4.98 8.20
C MET A 289 1.72 4.01 7.59
N ASN A 290 1.87 4.06 6.28
CA ASN A 290 2.93 3.36 5.57
C ASN A 290 4.13 4.29 5.38
N THR A 291 5.26 3.89 5.96
CA THR A 291 6.50 4.70 5.97
C THR A 291 7.37 4.45 4.74
N ARG A 292 6.76 4.23 3.60
CA ARG A 292 7.38 3.88 2.32
C ARG A 292 6.53 4.34 1.15
N ILE A 293 7.07 4.20 -0.05
CA ILE A 293 6.27 4.28 -1.28
C ILE A 293 5.26 3.12 -1.33
N GLN A 294 4.08 3.35 -1.89
CA GLN A 294 3.07 2.30 -2.09
C GLN A 294 3.01 1.81 -3.54
N VAL A 295 2.39 0.64 -3.76
CA VAL A 295 2.20 0.04 -5.09
C VAL A 295 1.50 1.04 -6.01
N GLU A 296 0.44 1.66 -5.52
CA GLU A 296 -0.49 2.54 -6.22
C GLU A 296 -0.01 4.00 -6.37
N HIS A 297 1.25 4.30 -6.05
CA HIS A 297 1.80 5.65 -6.24
C HIS A 297 1.66 6.21 -7.68
N PRO A 298 1.66 5.37 -8.74
CA PRO A 298 1.57 5.88 -10.10
C PRO A 298 0.31 6.70 -10.39
N ILE A 299 -0.85 6.37 -9.79
CA ILE A 299 -2.07 7.18 -10.05
C ILE A 299 -1.94 8.59 -9.48
N THR A 300 -1.26 8.76 -8.34
CA THR A 300 -0.95 10.10 -7.80
C THR A 300 0.01 10.85 -8.73
N GLU A 301 1.03 10.19 -9.27
CA GLU A 301 1.96 10.78 -10.24
C GLU A 301 1.21 11.29 -11.48
N GLU A 302 0.30 10.47 -12.05
CA GLU A 302 -0.47 10.81 -13.24
C GLU A 302 -1.37 12.04 -13.05
N VAL A 303 -2.01 12.19 -11.88
CA VAL A 303 -2.95 13.30 -11.67
C VAL A 303 -2.30 14.57 -11.14
N THR A 304 -1.11 14.50 -10.54
CA THR A 304 -0.42 15.64 -9.94
C THR A 304 0.78 16.12 -10.75
N ASP A 305 1.24 15.34 -11.72
CA ASP A 305 2.48 15.58 -12.48
C ASP A 305 3.70 15.67 -11.53
N PHE A 306 3.80 14.72 -10.59
CA PHE A 306 4.82 14.70 -9.55
C PHE A 306 5.49 13.32 -9.46
N ASP A 307 6.79 13.25 -9.76
CA ASP A 307 7.56 11.98 -9.69
C ASP A 307 7.96 11.67 -8.24
N LEU A 308 7.20 10.77 -7.60
CA LEU A 308 7.40 10.40 -6.20
C LEU A 308 8.73 9.67 -5.95
N ILE A 309 9.17 8.81 -6.86
CA ILE A 309 10.46 8.10 -6.71
C ILE A 309 11.63 9.07 -6.81
N LYS A 310 11.55 10.02 -7.75
CA LYS A 310 12.56 11.07 -7.90
C LYS A 310 12.64 11.94 -6.64
N GLU A 311 11.49 12.30 -6.09
CA GLU A 311 11.43 13.12 -4.88
C GLU A 311 11.96 12.37 -3.65
N GLN A 312 11.67 11.06 -3.49
CA GLN A 312 12.29 10.24 -2.44
C GLN A 312 13.83 10.31 -2.49
N ILE A 313 14.40 10.17 -3.69
CA ILE A 313 15.85 10.20 -3.88
C ILE A 313 16.42 11.59 -3.54
N LYS A 314 15.75 12.66 -3.96
CA LYS A 314 16.18 14.05 -3.68
C LYS A 314 16.12 14.37 -2.18
N VAL A 315 15.00 14.04 -1.53
CA VAL A 315 14.85 14.26 -0.08
C VAL A 315 15.93 13.50 0.69
N ALA A 316 16.15 12.23 0.36
CA ALA A 316 17.19 11.41 0.97
C ALA A 316 18.61 11.97 0.73
N ALA A 317 18.84 12.65 -0.40
CA ALA A 317 20.07 13.38 -0.71
C ALA A 317 20.19 14.73 0.01
N GLY A 318 19.18 15.12 0.79
CA GLY A 318 19.15 16.33 1.61
C GLY A 318 18.52 17.55 0.95
N GLU A 319 17.85 17.40 -0.19
CA GLU A 319 17.04 18.48 -0.79
C GLU A 319 15.75 18.69 0.03
N THR A 320 15.21 19.91 -0.02
CA THR A 320 13.96 20.25 0.65
C THR A 320 12.80 20.25 -0.34
N ILE A 321 11.61 19.90 0.15
CA ILE A 321 10.37 19.95 -0.64
C ILE A 321 9.90 21.40 -0.85
N SER A 322 9.05 21.63 -1.87
CA SER A 322 8.47 22.94 -2.12
C SER A 322 7.51 23.42 -1.02
N GLY A 323 7.00 22.49 -0.21
CA GLY A 323 6.02 22.76 0.86
C GLY A 323 4.61 23.08 0.37
N ARG A 324 4.36 23.10 -0.94
CA ARG A 324 3.00 23.27 -1.48
C ARG A 324 2.28 21.94 -1.59
N ASN A 325 0.97 21.96 -1.40
CA ASN A 325 0.12 20.81 -1.64
C ASN A 325 -0.19 20.65 -3.13
N TYR A 326 -0.46 19.41 -3.54
CA TYR A 326 -0.77 19.07 -4.92
C TYR A 326 -2.18 18.48 -5.00
N TYR A 327 -2.93 18.91 -5.99
CA TYR A 327 -4.32 18.52 -6.22
C TYR A 327 -4.46 17.85 -7.59
N PRO A 328 -5.42 16.92 -7.75
CA PRO A 328 -5.63 16.21 -9.00
C PRO A 328 -6.00 17.19 -10.12
N LYS A 329 -5.31 17.09 -11.26
CA LYS A 329 -5.64 17.81 -12.50
C LYS A 329 -6.36 16.91 -13.50
N LEU A 330 -6.30 15.61 -13.28
CA LEU A 330 -6.86 14.54 -14.08
C LEU A 330 -7.54 13.53 -13.17
N PHE A 331 -8.18 12.54 -13.77
CA PHE A 331 -8.62 11.31 -13.12
C PHE A 331 -7.67 10.18 -13.53
N ALA A 332 -7.37 9.28 -12.61
CA ALA A 332 -6.56 8.10 -12.90
C ALA A 332 -7.08 6.88 -12.15
N MET A 333 -6.83 5.71 -12.73
CA MET A 333 -7.14 4.41 -12.16
C MET A 333 -5.98 3.46 -12.40
N GLU A 334 -5.68 2.63 -11.42
CA GLU A 334 -4.73 1.52 -11.52
C GLU A 334 -5.48 0.20 -11.36
N CYS A 335 -5.19 -0.77 -12.22
CA CYS A 335 -5.58 -2.16 -12.06
C CYS A 335 -4.32 -3.00 -11.84
N ARG A 336 -4.29 -3.75 -10.73
CA ARG A 336 -3.20 -4.69 -10.46
C ARG A 336 -3.37 -5.95 -11.29
N ILE A 337 -2.44 -6.21 -12.18
CA ILE A 337 -2.43 -7.40 -13.01
C ILE A 337 -1.63 -8.48 -12.31
N ASN A 338 -2.34 -9.43 -11.72
CA ASN A 338 -1.76 -10.55 -10.99
C ASN A 338 -1.81 -11.83 -11.83
N ALA A 339 -0.78 -12.67 -11.70
CA ALA A 339 -0.76 -14.03 -12.24
C ALA A 339 -1.65 -14.94 -11.36
N GLU A 340 -2.96 -14.77 -11.46
CA GLU A 340 -4.00 -15.44 -10.66
C GLU A 340 -5.21 -15.77 -11.54
N ASP A 341 -5.93 -16.83 -11.17
CA ASP A 341 -7.16 -17.25 -11.85
C ASP A 341 -8.40 -16.79 -11.06
N PRO A 342 -9.03 -15.68 -11.44
CA PRO A 342 -10.19 -15.14 -10.73
C PRO A 342 -11.44 -16.04 -10.84
N ALA A 343 -11.56 -16.83 -11.91
CA ALA A 343 -12.67 -17.78 -12.07
C ALA A 343 -12.56 -18.99 -11.11
N ASN A 344 -11.36 -19.25 -10.59
CA ASN A 344 -11.06 -20.33 -9.63
C ASN A 344 -10.57 -19.79 -8.28
N GLY A 345 -11.22 -18.73 -7.75
CA GLY A 345 -10.96 -18.18 -6.43
C GLY A 345 -9.61 -17.46 -6.31
N PHE A 346 -9.08 -16.90 -7.38
CA PHE A 346 -7.79 -16.20 -7.44
C PHE A 346 -6.62 -17.10 -7.06
N ARG A 347 -6.64 -18.35 -7.54
CA ARG A 347 -5.50 -19.24 -7.37
C ARG A 347 -4.28 -18.70 -8.12
N PRO A 348 -3.08 -18.69 -7.50
CA PRO A 348 -1.85 -18.34 -8.20
C PRO A 348 -1.66 -19.15 -9.48
N SER A 349 -1.22 -18.50 -10.53
CA SER A 349 -0.95 -19.07 -11.85
C SER A 349 0.50 -18.78 -12.29
N PRO A 350 1.52 -19.27 -11.55
CA PRO A 350 2.90 -19.14 -11.99
C PRO A 350 3.11 -19.93 -13.29
N GLY A 351 4.09 -19.52 -14.09
CA GLY A 351 4.37 -20.21 -15.34
C GLY A 351 5.10 -19.33 -16.34
N LYS A 352 5.28 -19.88 -17.55
CA LYS A 352 5.95 -19.19 -18.64
C LYS A 352 4.97 -18.34 -19.45
N ILE A 353 5.28 -17.05 -19.60
CA ILE A 353 4.58 -16.16 -20.53
C ILE A 353 4.99 -16.53 -21.95
N LEU A 354 4.04 -16.99 -22.76
CA LEU A 354 4.29 -17.39 -24.15
C LEU A 354 4.27 -16.17 -25.08
N ASN A 355 3.17 -15.39 -25.01
CA ASN A 355 3.02 -14.14 -25.74
C ASN A 355 2.70 -13.01 -24.79
N LEU A 356 3.17 -11.82 -25.12
CA LEU A 356 2.91 -10.59 -24.38
C LEU A 356 2.66 -9.45 -25.35
N HIS A 357 1.51 -8.80 -25.25
CA HIS A 357 1.26 -7.50 -25.87
C HIS A 357 0.84 -6.51 -24.79
N ILE A 358 1.59 -5.43 -24.66
CA ILE A 358 1.36 -4.37 -23.68
C ILE A 358 0.49 -3.28 -24.34
N PRO A 359 -0.63 -2.89 -23.72
CA PRO A 359 -1.50 -1.84 -24.28
C PRO A 359 -0.80 -0.49 -24.31
N GLY A 360 -1.24 0.37 -25.23
CA GLY A 360 -0.67 1.68 -25.41
C GLY A 360 -1.71 2.77 -25.68
N GLY A 361 -1.24 3.88 -26.22
CA GLY A 361 -2.05 5.04 -26.55
C GLY A 361 -2.06 6.13 -25.45
N ARG A 362 -2.74 7.24 -25.74
CA ARG A 362 -2.77 8.39 -24.83
C ARG A 362 -3.37 8.04 -23.48
N GLY A 363 -2.69 8.43 -22.40
CA GLY A 363 -3.15 8.22 -21.04
C GLY A 363 -3.14 6.75 -20.59
N VAL A 364 -2.28 5.91 -21.18
CA VAL A 364 -2.04 4.53 -20.77
C VAL A 364 -0.57 4.37 -20.38
N ARG A 365 -0.35 3.90 -19.16
CA ARG A 365 0.97 3.57 -18.59
C ARG A 365 0.94 2.14 -18.07
N VAL A 366 2.01 1.40 -18.30
CA VAL A 366 2.19 0.05 -17.76
C VAL A 366 3.51 -0.03 -17.02
N ASP A 367 3.45 -0.26 -15.72
CA ASP A 367 4.61 -0.57 -14.90
C ASP A 367 4.70 -2.09 -14.73
N SER A 368 5.68 -2.71 -15.36
CA SER A 368 5.84 -4.17 -15.42
C SER A 368 7.29 -4.58 -15.52
N HIS A 369 7.58 -5.82 -15.10
CA HIS A 369 8.91 -6.43 -15.19
C HIS A 369 8.92 -7.70 -16.05
N VAL A 370 7.78 -8.08 -16.62
CA VAL A 370 7.67 -9.32 -17.41
C VAL A 370 7.83 -9.05 -18.91
N TYR A 371 8.18 -10.10 -19.63
CA TYR A 371 8.36 -10.10 -21.09
C TYR A 371 8.02 -11.48 -21.67
N ALA A 372 7.83 -11.58 -22.97
CA ALA A 372 7.58 -12.86 -23.64
C ALA A 372 8.74 -13.84 -23.40
N GLY A 373 8.44 -15.01 -22.89
CA GLY A 373 9.42 -16.03 -22.48
C GLY A 373 9.81 -15.98 -20.99
N TYR A 374 9.43 -14.92 -20.25
CA TYR A 374 9.68 -14.86 -18.80
C TYR A 374 8.92 -15.95 -18.05
N VAL A 375 9.57 -16.54 -17.06
CA VAL A 375 8.96 -17.52 -16.15
C VAL A 375 8.69 -16.87 -14.82
N ILE A 376 7.39 -16.76 -14.46
CA ILE A 376 6.97 -16.20 -13.18
C ILE A 376 7.31 -17.21 -12.08
N PRO A 377 8.19 -16.85 -11.11
CA PRO A 377 8.55 -17.75 -10.02
C PRO A 377 7.41 -17.86 -9.00
N PRO A 378 7.16 -19.05 -8.45
CA PRO A 378 6.09 -19.24 -7.45
C PRO A 378 6.47 -18.74 -6.04
N ASN A 379 7.66 -18.20 -5.88
CA ASN A 379 8.26 -17.85 -4.57
C ASN A 379 7.85 -16.46 -4.06
N TYR A 380 7.26 -15.62 -4.92
CA TYR A 380 7.01 -14.20 -4.63
C TYR A 380 5.56 -13.85 -4.92
N ASP A 381 5.22 -12.58 -4.68
CA ASP A 381 3.91 -12.03 -5.00
C ASP A 381 3.52 -12.27 -6.47
N SER A 382 2.22 -12.46 -6.69
CA SER A 382 1.66 -12.77 -8.02
C SER A 382 1.56 -11.58 -8.95
N MET A 383 1.77 -10.33 -8.46
CA MET A 383 1.64 -9.12 -9.28
C MET A 383 2.75 -9.04 -10.33
N ILE A 384 2.36 -8.98 -11.59
CA ILE A 384 3.26 -8.96 -12.76
C ILE A 384 3.26 -7.63 -13.49
N ALA A 385 2.21 -6.85 -13.33
CA ALA A 385 2.10 -5.51 -13.90
C ALA A 385 1.09 -4.66 -13.13
N LYS A 386 1.22 -3.34 -13.28
CA LYS A 386 0.20 -2.36 -12.96
C LYS A 386 -0.20 -1.70 -14.27
N LEU A 387 -1.49 -1.71 -14.59
CA LEU A 387 -2.05 -0.96 -15.70
C LEU A 387 -2.65 0.31 -15.15
N ILE A 388 -2.10 1.44 -15.53
CA ILE A 388 -2.51 2.77 -15.08
C ILE A 388 -3.11 3.53 -16.26
N VAL A 389 -4.25 4.15 -16.04
CA VAL A 389 -4.94 4.94 -17.06
C VAL A 389 -5.32 6.29 -16.48
N SER A 390 -5.11 7.36 -17.25
CA SER A 390 -5.50 8.73 -16.89
C SER A 390 -6.40 9.37 -17.95
N GLY A 391 -7.27 10.32 -17.55
CA GLY A 391 -8.22 11.00 -18.41
C GLY A 391 -8.82 12.25 -17.78
N GLN A 392 -9.68 12.95 -18.53
CA GLN A 392 -10.31 14.20 -18.11
C GLN A 392 -11.52 13.99 -17.18
N SER A 393 -12.10 12.79 -17.20
CA SER A 393 -13.20 12.39 -16.30
C SER A 393 -13.06 10.92 -15.91
N ARG A 394 -13.76 10.54 -14.84
CA ARG A 394 -13.81 9.15 -14.38
C ARG A 394 -14.41 8.22 -15.45
N GLU A 395 -15.42 8.67 -16.16
CA GLU A 395 -16.08 7.91 -17.24
C GLU A 395 -15.09 7.65 -18.39
N GLU A 396 -14.30 8.66 -18.78
CA GLU A 396 -13.25 8.48 -19.79
C GLU A 396 -12.20 7.47 -19.33
N VAL A 397 -11.81 7.52 -18.05
CA VAL A 397 -10.86 6.57 -17.45
C VAL A 397 -11.41 5.15 -17.48
N ILE A 398 -12.69 4.93 -17.10
CA ILE A 398 -13.32 3.61 -17.14
C ILE A 398 -13.32 3.03 -18.56
N VAL A 399 -13.74 3.82 -19.55
CA VAL A 399 -13.77 3.39 -20.96
C VAL A 399 -12.37 3.07 -21.47
N ARG A 400 -11.39 3.94 -21.17
CA ARG A 400 -9.99 3.76 -21.57
C ARG A 400 -9.34 2.56 -20.89
N MET A 401 -9.63 2.35 -19.59
CA MET A 401 -9.12 1.20 -18.83
C MET A 401 -9.65 -0.11 -19.43
N LYS A 402 -10.96 -0.18 -19.72
CA LYS A 402 -11.55 -1.37 -20.35
C LYS A 402 -10.88 -1.67 -21.69
N ARG A 403 -10.75 -0.68 -22.57
CA ARG A 403 -10.06 -0.85 -23.86
C ARG A 403 -8.61 -1.33 -23.65
N ALA A 404 -7.86 -0.73 -22.71
CA ALA A 404 -6.48 -1.11 -22.45
C ALA A 404 -6.37 -2.54 -21.88
N LEU A 405 -7.31 -2.98 -21.03
CA LEU A 405 -7.38 -4.36 -20.54
C LEU A 405 -7.68 -5.37 -21.66
N GLU A 406 -8.56 -5.01 -22.60
CA GLU A 406 -8.89 -5.85 -23.78
C GLU A 406 -7.69 -5.99 -24.73
N GLU A 407 -6.81 -4.99 -24.81
CA GLU A 407 -5.58 -5.04 -25.58
C GLU A 407 -4.43 -5.73 -24.85
N PHE A 408 -4.50 -5.91 -23.52
CA PHE A 408 -3.43 -6.49 -22.75
C PHE A 408 -3.43 -8.01 -22.87
N VAL A 409 -2.66 -8.54 -23.83
CA VAL A 409 -2.58 -9.97 -24.08
C VAL A 409 -1.42 -10.58 -23.29
N ILE A 410 -1.72 -11.58 -22.48
CA ILE A 410 -0.75 -12.37 -21.69
C ILE A 410 -1.14 -13.84 -21.82
N ASP A 411 -0.46 -14.56 -22.70
CA ASP A 411 -0.69 -15.98 -22.92
C ASP A 411 0.27 -16.86 -22.10
N GLY A 412 -0.21 -18.04 -21.76
CA GLY A 412 0.56 -19.08 -21.05
C GLY A 412 0.27 -19.15 -19.54
N ILE A 413 -0.39 -18.13 -19.00
CA ILE A 413 -0.82 -18.06 -17.60
C ILE A 413 -2.24 -17.48 -17.49
N LYS A 414 -2.87 -17.63 -16.33
CA LYS A 414 -4.09 -16.90 -15.99
C LYS A 414 -3.75 -15.59 -15.30
N THR A 415 -4.58 -14.56 -15.53
CA THR A 415 -4.39 -13.23 -14.92
C THR A 415 -5.69 -12.66 -14.39
N THR A 416 -5.62 -11.59 -13.59
CA THR A 416 -6.78 -10.85 -13.08
C THR A 416 -7.48 -9.98 -14.15
N ILE A 417 -6.99 -9.88 -15.37
CA ILE A 417 -7.58 -9.07 -16.45
C ILE A 417 -9.09 -9.32 -16.64
N PRO A 418 -9.57 -10.57 -16.73
CA PRO A 418 -11.02 -10.83 -16.90
C PRO A 418 -11.87 -10.30 -15.72
N PHE A 419 -11.35 -10.37 -14.50
CA PHE A 419 -12.01 -9.78 -13.33
C PHE A 419 -12.13 -8.26 -13.46
N HIS A 420 -11.05 -7.57 -13.84
CA HIS A 420 -11.07 -6.12 -13.99
C HIS A 420 -12.05 -5.67 -15.07
N ILE A 421 -12.14 -6.37 -16.20
CA ILE A 421 -13.13 -6.08 -17.25
C ILE A 421 -14.56 -6.21 -16.70
N ALA A 422 -14.86 -7.32 -15.99
CA ALA A 422 -16.17 -7.54 -15.39
C ALA A 422 -16.51 -6.47 -14.33
N LEU A 423 -15.52 -6.05 -13.53
CA LEU A 423 -15.68 -4.97 -12.55
C LEU A 423 -16.04 -3.64 -13.21
N LEU A 424 -15.37 -3.26 -14.29
CA LEU A 424 -15.62 -2.03 -15.03
C LEU A 424 -16.98 -2.01 -15.73
N GLU A 425 -17.60 -3.17 -15.95
CA GLU A 425 -18.96 -3.31 -16.46
C GLU A 425 -20.03 -3.24 -15.38
N ASN A 426 -19.67 -3.38 -14.10
CA ASN A 426 -20.61 -3.36 -12.99
C ASN A 426 -21.18 -1.96 -12.76
N GLU A 427 -22.52 -1.84 -12.70
CA GLU A 427 -23.21 -0.55 -12.60
C GLU A 427 -22.97 0.16 -11.25
N GLN A 428 -22.81 -0.59 -10.14
CA GLN A 428 -22.50 0.00 -8.84
C GLN A 428 -21.08 0.59 -8.84
N PHE A 429 -20.12 -0.11 -9.46
CA PHE A 429 -18.77 0.40 -9.61
C PHE A 429 -18.74 1.66 -10.49
N LYS A 430 -19.42 1.65 -11.64
CA LYS A 430 -19.55 2.82 -12.54
C LYS A 430 -20.14 4.03 -11.82
N ALA A 431 -21.18 3.80 -11.02
CA ALA A 431 -21.83 4.85 -10.22
C ALA A 431 -20.97 5.35 -9.03
N GLY A 432 -19.82 4.75 -8.76
CA GLY A 432 -19.02 5.07 -7.60
C GLY A 432 -19.59 4.58 -6.26
N ASN A 433 -20.57 3.68 -6.29
CA ASN A 433 -21.27 3.16 -5.11
C ASN A 433 -20.63 1.84 -4.64
N PHE A 434 -19.50 1.92 -4.00
CA PHE A 434 -18.80 0.75 -3.46
C PHE A 434 -18.13 1.09 -2.11
N THR A 435 -17.84 0.07 -1.36
CA THR A 435 -17.15 0.13 -0.05
C THR A 435 -16.10 -0.96 0.00
N THR A 436 -15.37 -1.08 1.10
CA THR A 436 -14.39 -2.17 1.30
C THR A 436 -15.01 -3.57 1.24
N LYS A 437 -16.33 -3.67 1.37
CA LYS A 437 -17.09 -4.93 1.28
C LYS A 437 -17.65 -5.25 -0.11
N PHE A 438 -17.39 -4.39 -1.09
CA PHE A 438 -17.98 -4.52 -2.43
C PHE A 438 -17.79 -5.92 -3.03
N LEU A 439 -16.61 -6.50 -2.91
CA LEU A 439 -16.33 -7.83 -3.47
C LEU A 439 -16.97 -8.99 -2.72
N GLU A 440 -17.52 -8.78 -1.51
CA GLU A 440 -18.28 -9.82 -0.79
C GLU A 440 -19.64 -10.11 -1.49
N THR A 441 -20.17 -9.14 -2.22
CA THR A 441 -21.44 -9.24 -2.96
C THR A 441 -21.27 -9.25 -4.48
N PHE A 442 -20.02 -9.14 -4.98
CA PHE A 442 -19.74 -9.16 -6.40
C PHE A 442 -20.00 -10.55 -7.01
N ASP A 443 -20.74 -10.59 -8.11
CA ASP A 443 -21.02 -11.83 -8.84
C ASP A 443 -19.80 -12.26 -9.68
N PHE A 444 -19.00 -13.15 -9.15
CA PHE A 444 -17.84 -13.69 -9.87
C PHE A 444 -18.20 -14.63 -11.04
N SER A 445 -19.48 -15.03 -11.19
CA SER A 445 -19.89 -15.89 -12.30
C SER A 445 -19.87 -15.18 -13.66
N VAL A 446 -19.90 -13.84 -13.65
CA VAL A 446 -19.83 -13.02 -14.87
C VAL A 446 -18.42 -12.96 -15.48
N ILE A 447 -17.41 -13.43 -14.77
CA ILE A 447 -16.02 -13.46 -15.27
C ILE A 447 -15.93 -14.49 -16.39
N LYS A 448 -15.67 -14.03 -17.60
CA LYS A 448 -15.44 -14.90 -18.75
C LYS A 448 -14.17 -15.74 -18.55
N LYS A 449 -14.27 -17.04 -18.82
CA LYS A 449 -13.16 -17.99 -18.68
C LYS A 449 -12.11 -17.81 -19.77
#